data_333ae868af081dfabbc7d3a5e4d23197
#
_entry.id   333ae868af081dfabbc7d3a5e4d23197
#
_cell.length_a   1.000
_cell.length_b   1.000
_cell.length_c   1.000
_cell.angle_alpha   90.00
_cell.angle_beta   90.00
_cell.angle_gamma   90.00
#
_symmetry.space_group_name_H-M   'P 1'
#
loop_
_entity.id
_entity.type
_entity.pdbx_description
1 polymer ?
#
loop_
_entity_poly.entity_id
_entity_poly.type
_entity_poly.pdbx_seq_one_letter_code
_entity_poly.pdbx_strand_id
1 'polypeptide(L)'
;GVAGCIVLAGTDLTGGRVAGLTAFVAAILLQKAGANGRFIADGVPQNLLLVVLLVMVIGACIGFVNGFVMAKWKLHPYIITLAMQMITYGIYLTVSNSKQVSSLDPSYTTSFVTKSFVKFGTTSVPMYVVLAIFVTAIMWVVWNKTTFGKNMFAVGSNEEAARVSGVNVMATIIGVFMLAGALYG
;
A
#
# COMPACT_ATOMS: atom_id res chain seq x y z
N GLY A 1 -0.50 5.04 5.41
CA GLY A 1 -1.69 4.76 4.59
C GLY A 1 -2.97 4.98 5.40
N VAL A 2 -3.19 4.20 6.45
CA VAL A 2 -4.45 4.21 7.24
C VAL A 2 -4.83 5.59 7.78
N ALA A 3 -3.88 6.40 8.21
CA ALA A 3 -4.15 7.70 8.84
C ALA A 3 -4.98 8.65 7.94
N GLY A 4 -4.73 8.65 6.62
CA GLY A 4 -5.52 9.44 5.67
C GLY A 4 -6.98 9.02 5.61
N CYS A 5 -7.25 7.72 5.65
CA CYS A 5 -8.61 7.18 5.68
C CYS A 5 -9.33 7.54 6.99
N ILE A 6 -8.62 7.51 8.12
CA ILE A 6 -9.16 7.89 9.44
C ILE A 6 -9.59 9.37 9.43
N VAL A 7 -8.80 10.26 8.83
CA VAL A 7 -9.15 11.69 8.70
C VAL A 7 -10.45 11.89 7.91
N LEU A 8 -10.72 11.06 6.90
CA LEU A 8 -11.99 11.05 6.17
C LEU A 8 -13.17 10.42 6.95
N ALA A 9 -13.03 10.24 8.28
CA ALA A 9 -13.98 9.52 9.11
C ALA A 9 -14.26 8.08 8.62
N GLY A 10 -13.29 7.47 7.92
CA GLY A 10 -13.35 6.12 7.38
C GLY A 10 -12.30 5.21 7.98
N THR A 11 -12.68 4.02 8.44
CA THR A 11 -11.73 2.99 8.85
C THR A 11 -11.43 2.09 7.66
N ASP A 12 -10.17 2.03 7.24
CA ASP A 12 -9.72 1.11 6.19
C ASP A 12 -9.12 -0.16 6.82
N LEU A 13 -9.83 -1.26 6.67
CA LEU A 13 -9.42 -2.58 7.17
C LEU A 13 -8.67 -3.41 6.12
N THR A 14 -8.60 -2.94 4.86
CA THR A 14 -7.95 -3.70 3.78
C THR A 14 -6.44 -3.74 3.90
N GLY A 15 -5.82 -2.78 4.62
CA GLY A 15 -4.38 -2.57 4.64
C GLY A 15 -3.56 -3.82 4.91
N GLY A 16 -3.95 -4.62 5.91
CA GLY A 16 -3.22 -5.86 6.23
C GLY A 16 -3.29 -6.93 5.14
N ARG A 17 -4.43 -7.06 4.46
CA ARG A 17 -4.61 -8.06 3.38
C ARG A 17 -4.00 -7.58 2.06
N VAL A 18 -4.08 -6.29 1.78
CA VAL A 18 -3.39 -5.71 0.62
C VAL A 18 -1.88 -5.85 0.78
N ALA A 19 -1.33 -5.49 1.95
CA ALA A 19 0.10 -5.69 2.22
C ALA A 19 0.51 -7.18 2.11
N GLY A 20 -0.33 -8.11 2.57
CA GLY A 20 -0.07 -9.55 2.41
C GLY A 20 -0.08 -10.01 0.95
N LEU A 21 -1.03 -9.54 0.14
CA LEU A 21 -1.09 -9.84 -1.29
C LEU A 21 0.10 -9.24 -2.05
N THR A 22 0.42 -7.97 -1.81
CA THR A 22 1.53 -7.28 -2.47
C THR A 22 2.89 -7.86 -2.06
N ALA A 23 3.06 -8.21 -0.78
CA ALA A 23 4.25 -8.92 -0.32
C ALA A 23 4.41 -10.29 -1.00
N PHE A 24 3.32 -11.02 -1.19
CA PHE A 24 3.32 -12.29 -1.92
C PHE A 24 3.71 -12.09 -3.39
N VAL A 25 3.14 -11.10 -4.07
CA VAL A 25 3.50 -10.77 -5.47
C VAL A 25 4.97 -10.35 -5.56
N ALA A 26 5.45 -9.51 -4.66
CA ALA A 26 6.85 -9.13 -4.58
C ALA A 26 7.77 -10.34 -4.36
N ALA A 27 7.38 -11.23 -3.44
CA ALA A 27 8.14 -12.43 -3.14
C ALA A 27 8.25 -13.38 -4.35
N ILE A 28 7.16 -13.58 -5.11
CA ILE A 28 7.18 -14.39 -6.35
C ILE A 28 8.15 -13.80 -7.38
N LEU A 29 8.12 -12.49 -7.57
CA LEU A 29 8.98 -11.81 -8.56
C LEU A 29 10.45 -11.77 -8.13
N LEU A 30 10.73 -11.79 -6.83
CA LEU A 30 12.08 -11.77 -6.26
C LEU A 30 12.61 -13.16 -5.88
N GLN A 31 11.95 -14.25 -6.29
CA GLN A 31 12.48 -15.60 -6.09
C GLN A 31 13.77 -15.81 -6.88
N LYS A 32 14.73 -16.53 -6.27
CA LYS A 32 16.00 -16.90 -6.91
C LYS A 32 15.74 -17.69 -8.19
N ALA A 33 16.49 -17.39 -9.25
CA ALA A 33 16.46 -18.15 -10.49
C ALA A 33 16.86 -19.62 -10.22
N GLY A 34 16.08 -20.57 -10.79
CA GLY A 34 16.31 -22.01 -10.60
C GLY A 34 15.87 -22.58 -9.25
N ALA A 35 15.14 -21.84 -8.41
CA ALA A 35 14.62 -22.37 -7.15
C ALA A 35 13.53 -23.42 -7.39
N ASN A 36 13.59 -24.54 -6.65
CA ASN A 36 12.54 -25.56 -6.67
C ASN A 36 11.21 -24.97 -6.16
N GLY A 37 10.13 -25.14 -6.92
CA GLY A 37 8.80 -24.62 -6.56
C GLY A 37 8.61 -23.14 -6.91
N ARG A 38 9.34 -22.60 -7.87
CA ARG A 38 9.16 -21.25 -8.39
C ARG A 38 7.80 -21.10 -9.05
N PHE A 39 7.13 -19.95 -8.79
CA PHE A 39 5.79 -19.67 -9.33
C PHE A 39 5.83 -19.12 -10.76
N ILE A 40 6.91 -18.45 -11.17
CA ILE A 40 7.06 -17.82 -12.49
C ILE A 40 8.29 -18.37 -13.19
N ALA A 41 8.20 -18.58 -14.51
CA ALA A 41 9.29 -19.08 -15.34
C ALA A 41 10.53 -18.15 -15.33
N ASP A 42 11.69 -18.72 -15.61
CA ASP A 42 12.96 -17.97 -15.70
C ASP A 42 12.89 -16.90 -16.80
N GLY A 43 13.41 -15.71 -16.52
CA GLY A 43 13.48 -14.61 -17.46
C GLY A 43 12.77 -13.31 -17.03
N VAL A 44 12.10 -13.28 -15.87
CA VAL A 44 11.58 -12.01 -15.34
C VAL A 44 12.75 -11.24 -14.72
N PRO A 45 13.01 -9.99 -15.18
CA PRO A 45 14.11 -9.20 -14.63
C PRO A 45 13.85 -8.90 -13.15
N GLN A 46 14.76 -9.31 -12.29
CA GLN A 46 14.70 -9.11 -10.83
C GLN A 46 15.12 -7.66 -10.49
N ASN A 47 14.38 -6.69 -11.02
CA ASN A 47 14.63 -5.29 -10.72
C ASN A 47 13.75 -4.86 -9.54
N LEU A 48 14.36 -4.67 -8.39
CA LEU A 48 13.68 -4.28 -7.14
C LEU A 48 12.79 -3.05 -7.34
N LEU A 49 13.27 -2.03 -8.05
CA LEU A 49 12.52 -0.79 -8.27
C LEU A 49 11.24 -1.05 -9.07
N LEU A 50 11.32 -1.90 -10.08
CA LEU A 50 10.18 -2.28 -10.91
C LEU A 50 9.14 -3.08 -10.11
N VAL A 51 9.60 -3.99 -9.25
CA VAL A 51 8.73 -4.76 -8.34
C VAL A 51 8.02 -3.83 -7.36
N VAL A 52 8.73 -2.88 -6.75
CA VAL A 52 8.13 -1.90 -5.83
C VAL A 52 7.07 -1.06 -6.53
N LEU A 53 7.36 -0.54 -7.73
CA LEU A 53 6.37 0.21 -8.51
C LEU A 53 5.13 -0.62 -8.84
N LEU A 54 5.32 -1.88 -9.21
CA LEU A 54 4.22 -2.78 -9.57
C LEU A 54 3.32 -3.05 -8.35
N VAL A 55 3.89 -3.36 -7.19
CA VAL A 55 3.08 -3.62 -5.99
C VAL A 55 2.38 -2.37 -5.49
N MET A 56 3.00 -1.18 -5.61
CA MET A 56 2.34 0.10 -5.33
C MET A 56 1.14 0.33 -6.26
N VAL A 57 1.27 0.01 -7.55
CA VAL A 57 0.16 0.13 -8.51
C VAL A 57 -0.97 -0.84 -8.17
N ILE A 58 -0.66 -2.09 -7.83
CA ILE A 58 -1.67 -3.07 -7.39
C ILE A 58 -2.42 -2.56 -6.17
N GLY A 59 -1.70 -2.10 -5.15
CA GLY A 59 -2.30 -1.52 -3.96
C GLY A 59 -3.17 -0.28 -4.28
N ALA A 60 -2.68 0.62 -5.14
CA ALA A 60 -3.43 1.79 -5.60
C ALA A 60 -4.72 1.41 -6.34
N CYS A 61 -4.70 0.37 -7.17
CA CYS A 61 -5.90 -0.13 -7.87
C CYS A 61 -6.96 -0.64 -6.89
N ILE A 62 -6.54 -1.39 -5.88
CA ILE A 62 -7.46 -1.87 -4.82
C ILE A 62 -8.04 -0.67 -4.04
N GLY A 63 -7.19 0.30 -3.68
CA GLY A 63 -7.60 1.54 -3.04
C GLY A 63 -8.55 2.37 -3.91
N PHE A 64 -8.30 2.44 -5.23
CA PHE A 64 -9.21 3.09 -6.18
C PHE A 64 -10.61 2.46 -6.15
N VAL A 65 -10.71 1.13 -6.19
CA VAL A 65 -12.00 0.43 -6.14
C VAL A 65 -12.74 0.75 -4.84
N ASN A 66 -12.05 0.69 -3.69
CA ASN A 66 -12.63 1.04 -2.40
C ASN A 66 -13.14 2.48 -2.38
N GLY A 67 -12.30 3.42 -2.76
CA GLY A 67 -12.65 4.85 -2.79
C GLY A 67 -13.79 5.17 -3.77
N PHE A 68 -13.79 4.54 -4.95
CA PHE A 68 -14.83 4.72 -5.95
C PHE A 68 -16.19 4.20 -5.48
N VAL A 69 -16.22 2.97 -4.95
CA VAL A 69 -17.46 2.37 -4.41
C VAL A 69 -18.01 3.21 -3.27
N MET A 70 -17.16 3.63 -2.33
CA MET A 70 -17.55 4.49 -1.22
C MET A 70 -18.11 5.82 -1.69
N ALA A 71 -17.39 6.52 -2.58
CA ALA A 71 -17.79 7.86 -3.04
C ALA A 71 -19.05 7.84 -3.88
N LYS A 72 -19.25 6.81 -4.72
CA LYS A 72 -20.39 6.71 -5.62
C LYS A 72 -21.68 6.31 -4.92
N TRP A 73 -21.63 5.31 -4.03
CA TRP A 73 -22.81 4.76 -3.36
C TRP A 73 -23.01 5.28 -1.94
N LYS A 74 -22.13 6.16 -1.46
CA LYS A 74 -22.16 6.72 -0.09
C LYS A 74 -22.27 5.64 1.00
N LEU A 75 -21.64 4.50 0.76
CA LEU A 75 -21.63 3.39 1.70
C LEU A 75 -20.62 3.64 2.82
N HIS A 76 -20.89 3.08 3.98
CA HIS A 76 -19.98 3.21 5.12
C HIS A 76 -18.64 2.52 4.80
N PRO A 77 -17.49 3.17 5.01
CA PRO A 77 -16.17 2.66 4.66
C PRO A 77 -15.87 1.28 5.23
N TYR A 78 -16.31 1.04 6.46
CA TYR A 78 -16.14 -0.23 7.15
C TYR A 78 -16.67 -1.44 6.37
N ILE A 79 -17.87 -1.33 5.79
CA ILE A 79 -18.52 -2.43 5.05
C ILE A 79 -17.74 -2.73 3.77
N ILE A 80 -17.35 -1.69 3.03
CA ILE A 80 -16.63 -1.82 1.76
C ILE A 80 -15.26 -2.44 2.00
N THR A 81 -14.55 -1.94 2.99
CA THR A 81 -13.19 -2.40 3.28
C THR A 81 -13.17 -3.82 3.84
N LEU A 82 -14.18 -4.24 4.63
CA LEU A 82 -14.34 -5.63 5.03
C LEU A 82 -14.58 -6.55 3.83
N ALA A 83 -15.49 -6.19 2.92
CA ALA A 83 -15.75 -6.98 1.72
C ALA A 83 -14.47 -7.11 0.86
N MET A 84 -13.78 -5.99 0.62
CA MET A 84 -12.54 -5.98 -0.16
C MET A 84 -11.42 -6.77 0.53
N GLN A 85 -11.35 -6.75 1.86
CA GLN A 85 -10.41 -7.57 2.63
C GLN A 85 -10.62 -9.06 2.36
N MET A 86 -11.87 -9.53 2.32
CA MET A 86 -12.21 -10.92 2.04
C MET A 86 -11.90 -11.30 0.58
N ILE A 87 -12.23 -10.40 -0.37
CA ILE A 87 -11.91 -10.59 -1.80
C ILE A 87 -10.39 -10.70 -1.98
N THR A 88 -9.62 -9.76 -1.43
CA THR A 88 -8.15 -9.75 -1.52
C THR A 88 -7.55 -11.02 -0.93
N TYR A 89 -8.08 -11.48 0.20
CA TYR A 89 -7.65 -12.74 0.82
C TYR A 89 -7.98 -13.96 -0.03
N GLY A 90 -9.18 -14.01 -0.62
CA GLY A 90 -9.56 -15.07 -1.56
C GLY A 90 -8.66 -15.14 -2.78
N ILE A 91 -8.33 -13.97 -3.38
CA ILE A 91 -7.36 -13.89 -4.50
C ILE A 91 -5.99 -14.43 -4.06
N TYR A 92 -5.50 -13.98 -2.88
CA TYR A 92 -4.23 -14.47 -2.35
C TYR A 92 -4.21 -15.98 -2.21
N LEU A 93 -5.24 -16.59 -1.58
CA LEU A 93 -5.32 -18.05 -1.39
C LEU A 93 -5.35 -18.81 -2.72
N THR A 94 -6.13 -18.31 -3.68
CA THR A 94 -6.26 -18.95 -5.01
C THR A 94 -4.95 -18.91 -5.78
N VAL A 95 -4.28 -17.75 -5.81
CA VAL A 95 -3.01 -17.58 -6.55
C VAL A 95 -1.87 -18.33 -5.86
N SER A 96 -1.82 -18.34 -4.52
CA SER A 96 -0.77 -19.01 -3.78
C SER A 96 -0.93 -20.54 -3.73
N ASN A 97 -2.11 -21.08 -4.07
CA ASN A 97 -2.46 -22.48 -3.83
C ASN A 97 -2.13 -22.89 -2.38
N SER A 98 -2.27 -21.97 -1.43
CA SER A 98 -1.89 -22.13 -0.01
C SER A 98 -0.41 -22.50 0.21
N LYS A 99 0.45 -22.28 -0.79
CA LYS A 99 1.90 -22.52 -0.68
C LYS A 99 2.61 -21.25 -0.23
N GLN A 100 3.60 -21.44 0.63
CA GLN A 100 4.49 -20.34 1.04
C GLN A 100 5.57 -20.12 -0.03
N VAL A 101 5.89 -18.85 -0.27
CA VAL A 101 7.02 -18.49 -1.13
C VAL A 101 8.30 -18.61 -0.31
N SER A 102 9.22 -19.45 -0.78
CA SER A 102 10.54 -19.63 -0.18
C SER A 102 11.64 -19.26 -1.18
N SER A 103 12.87 -19.20 -0.71
CA SER A 103 14.06 -19.00 -1.55
C SER A 103 14.10 -17.65 -2.27
N LEU A 104 13.91 -16.57 -1.51
CA LEU A 104 14.17 -15.22 -2.00
C LEU A 104 15.63 -15.06 -2.39
N ASP A 105 15.91 -14.22 -3.40
CA ASP A 105 17.27 -13.95 -3.82
C ASP A 105 18.08 -13.30 -2.68
N PRO A 106 19.28 -13.86 -2.36
CA PRO A 106 20.12 -13.32 -1.28
C PRO A 106 20.54 -11.86 -1.50
N SER A 107 20.62 -11.41 -2.75
CA SER A 107 20.98 -10.04 -3.07
C SER A 107 19.94 -9.05 -2.54
N TYR A 108 18.65 -9.41 -2.57
CA TYR A 108 17.58 -8.60 -1.99
C TYR A 108 17.66 -8.55 -0.45
N THR A 109 17.78 -9.71 0.19
CA THR A 109 17.86 -9.80 1.66
C THR A 109 19.09 -9.10 2.21
N THR A 110 20.25 -9.23 1.54
CA THR A 110 21.49 -8.61 1.98
C THR A 110 21.49 -7.10 1.73
N SER A 111 20.98 -6.66 0.58
CA SER A 111 21.06 -5.24 0.19
C SER A 111 20.01 -4.37 0.86
N PHE A 112 18.83 -4.92 1.20
CA PHE A 112 17.71 -4.12 1.70
C PHE A 112 17.37 -4.41 3.16
N VAL A 113 17.35 -5.67 3.57
CA VAL A 113 16.93 -6.05 4.92
C VAL A 113 18.08 -6.02 5.90
N THR A 114 19.25 -6.57 5.52
CA THR A 114 20.40 -6.74 6.42
C THR A 114 21.38 -5.56 6.39
N LYS A 115 21.35 -4.76 5.31
CA LYS A 115 22.26 -3.60 5.17
C LYS A 115 21.90 -2.53 6.18
N SER A 116 22.80 -2.26 7.11
CA SER A 116 22.68 -1.13 8.04
C SER A 116 23.13 0.15 7.37
N PHE A 117 22.32 1.21 7.45
CA PHE A 117 22.65 2.52 6.90
C PHE A 117 23.63 3.29 7.84
N VAL A 118 23.38 3.20 9.13
CA VAL A 118 24.21 3.83 10.16
C VAL A 118 24.46 2.86 11.29
N LYS A 119 25.71 2.77 11.76
CA LYS A 119 26.09 2.01 12.95
C LYS A 119 26.38 2.99 14.07
N PHE A 120 25.62 2.92 15.14
CA PHE A 120 25.88 3.62 16.40
C PHE A 120 26.39 2.60 17.43
N GLY A 121 27.69 2.46 17.57
CA GLY A 121 28.28 1.48 18.49
C GLY A 121 27.82 0.04 18.17
N THR A 122 27.13 -0.59 19.10
CA THR A 122 26.59 -1.95 18.96
C THR A 122 25.23 -2.01 18.24
N THR A 123 24.54 -0.86 18.06
CA THR A 123 23.22 -0.80 17.45
C THR A 123 23.33 -0.39 15.98
N SER A 124 22.72 -1.16 15.09
CA SER A 124 22.66 -0.86 13.65
C SER A 124 21.25 -0.43 13.26
N VAL A 125 21.15 0.69 12.52
CA VAL A 125 19.86 1.15 11.96
C VAL A 125 19.69 0.52 10.58
N PRO A 126 18.73 -0.39 10.39
CA PRO A 126 18.51 -1.03 9.09
C PRO A 126 17.90 -0.04 8.08
N MET A 127 18.14 -0.31 6.79
CA MET A 127 17.73 0.57 5.68
C MET A 127 16.23 0.83 5.64
N TYR A 128 15.40 -0.13 6.00
CA TYR A 128 13.94 0.04 5.98
C TYR A 128 13.42 1.09 6.98
N VAL A 129 14.14 1.33 8.10
CA VAL A 129 13.78 2.39 9.05
C VAL A 129 13.99 3.77 8.42
N VAL A 130 15.09 3.95 7.70
CA VAL A 130 15.38 5.20 6.99
C VAL A 130 14.32 5.47 5.92
N LEU A 131 13.96 4.43 5.17
CA LEU A 131 12.88 4.51 4.18
C LEU A 131 11.54 4.88 4.83
N ALA A 132 11.20 4.28 5.97
CA ALA A 132 9.97 4.59 6.68
C ALA A 132 9.92 6.05 7.13
N ILE A 133 11.03 6.60 7.65
CA ILE A 133 11.14 8.02 8.02
C ILE A 133 10.97 8.90 6.78
N PHE A 134 11.61 8.55 5.67
CA PHE A 134 11.54 9.31 4.42
C PHE A 134 10.10 9.35 3.87
N VAL A 135 9.43 8.19 3.79
CA VAL A 135 8.03 8.11 3.37
C VAL A 135 7.12 8.90 4.30
N THR A 136 7.35 8.83 5.63
CA THR A 136 6.58 9.60 6.61
C THR A 136 6.77 11.11 6.41
N ALA A 137 7.99 11.56 6.13
CA ALA A 137 8.28 12.98 5.85
C ALA A 137 7.57 13.46 4.57
N ILE A 138 7.56 12.65 3.49
CA ILE A 138 6.82 12.95 2.28
C ILE A 138 5.32 13.07 2.57
N MET A 139 4.75 12.11 3.31
CA MET A 139 3.34 12.13 3.66
C MET A 139 2.97 13.32 4.55
N TRP A 140 3.86 13.74 5.46
CA TRP A 140 3.67 14.95 6.23
C TRP A 140 3.56 16.20 5.34
N VAL A 141 4.42 16.31 4.32
CA VAL A 141 4.35 17.40 3.34
C VAL A 141 3.04 17.33 2.54
N VAL A 142 2.67 16.15 2.05
CA VAL A 142 1.42 15.95 1.27
C VAL A 142 0.20 16.39 2.08
N TRP A 143 0.11 16.03 3.36
CA TRP A 143 -1.06 16.36 4.18
C TRP A 143 -1.10 17.82 4.63
N ASN A 144 0.06 18.40 5.01
CA ASN A 144 0.09 19.73 5.61
C ASN A 144 0.37 20.86 4.61
N LYS A 145 1.02 20.57 3.48
CA LYS A 145 1.49 21.59 2.55
C LYS A 145 0.80 21.59 1.19
N THR A 146 -0.05 20.59 0.88
CA THR A 146 -0.72 20.52 -0.41
C THR A 146 -2.21 20.83 -0.31
N THR A 147 -2.82 21.22 -1.44
CA THR A 147 -4.28 21.40 -1.56
C THR A 147 -5.03 20.10 -1.35
N PHE A 148 -4.43 18.97 -1.73
CA PHE A 148 -4.98 17.64 -1.52
C PHE A 148 -5.20 17.35 -0.02
N GLY A 149 -4.19 17.61 0.82
CA GLY A 149 -4.30 17.45 2.27
C GLY A 149 -5.37 18.37 2.87
N LYS A 150 -5.41 19.64 2.45
CA LYS A 150 -6.45 20.58 2.91
C LYS A 150 -7.86 20.09 2.56
N ASN A 151 -8.06 19.62 1.31
CA ASN A 151 -9.33 19.07 0.87
C ASN A 151 -9.72 17.81 1.66
N MET A 152 -8.75 16.93 1.96
CA MET A 152 -8.97 15.75 2.79
C MET A 152 -9.48 16.12 4.18
N PHE A 153 -8.87 17.09 4.86
CA PHE A 153 -9.33 17.56 6.16
C PHE A 153 -10.71 18.25 6.08
N ALA A 154 -10.98 19.04 5.02
CA ALA A 154 -12.27 19.69 4.81
C ALA A 154 -13.39 18.66 4.64
N VAL A 155 -13.18 17.65 3.77
CA VAL A 155 -14.16 16.58 3.53
C VAL A 155 -14.38 15.73 4.79
N GLY A 156 -13.30 15.42 5.53
CA GLY A 156 -13.41 14.65 6.77
C GLY A 156 -14.12 15.38 7.90
N SER A 157 -14.03 16.71 7.93
CA SER A 157 -14.73 17.52 8.93
C SER A 157 -16.22 17.69 8.63
N ASN A 158 -16.56 18.02 7.38
CA ASN A 158 -17.93 18.14 6.91
C ASN A 158 -18.00 18.05 5.38
N GLU A 159 -18.51 16.93 4.88
CA GLU A 159 -18.61 16.65 3.44
C GLU A 159 -19.46 17.68 2.70
N GLU A 160 -20.60 18.08 3.29
CA GLU A 160 -21.51 19.02 2.65
C GLU A 160 -20.93 20.44 2.59
N ALA A 161 -20.32 20.90 3.68
CA ALA A 161 -19.64 22.19 3.72
C ALA A 161 -18.46 22.24 2.72
N ALA A 162 -17.70 21.15 2.61
CA ALA A 162 -16.62 21.03 1.63
C ALA A 162 -17.15 21.11 0.20
N ARG A 163 -18.27 20.47 -0.09
CA ARG A 163 -18.94 20.49 -1.41
C ARG A 163 -19.41 21.89 -1.79
N VAL A 164 -20.05 22.62 -0.87
CA VAL A 164 -20.50 24.00 -1.10
C VAL A 164 -19.30 24.94 -1.31
N SER A 165 -18.16 24.63 -0.67
CA SER A 165 -16.92 25.37 -0.85
C SER A 165 -16.16 25.03 -2.15
N GLY A 166 -16.75 24.22 -3.04
CA GLY A 166 -16.19 23.88 -4.35
C GLY A 166 -15.17 22.73 -4.33
N VAL A 167 -15.03 22.02 -3.21
CA VAL A 167 -14.13 20.85 -3.13
C VAL A 167 -14.78 19.65 -3.84
N ASN A 168 -14.03 19.00 -4.73
CA ASN A 168 -14.50 17.77 -5.36
C ASN A 168 -14.35 16.59 -4.36
N VAL A 169 -15.43 16.36 -3.61
CA VAL A 169 -15.49 15.32 -2.56
C VAL A 169 -15.17 13.94 -3.11
N MET A 170 -15.76 13.56 -4.25
CA MET A 170 -15.54 12.25 -4.86
C MET A 170 -14.07 12.03 -5.20
N ALA A 171 -13.45 12.97 -5.88
CA ALA A 171 -12.02 12.86 -6.25
C ALA A 171 -11.12 12.83 -5.01
N THR A 172 -11.47 13.56 -3.96
CA THR A 172 -10.72 13.59 -2.70
C THR A 172 -10.77 12.21 -2.02
N ILE A 173 -11.95 11.62 -1.88
CA ILE A 173 -12.13 10.29 -1.27
C ILE A 173 -11.35 9.24 -2.06
N ILE A 174 -11.54 9.18 -3.38
CA ILE A 174 -10.83 8.23 -4.25
C ILE A 174 -9.31 8.41 -4.12
N GLY A 175 -8.83 9.64 -4.16
CA GLY A 175 -7.41 9.94 -4.05
C GLY A 175 -6.79 9.48 -2.73
N VAL A 176 -7.49 9.66 -1.62
CA VAL A 176 -7.01 9.23 -0.29
C VAL A 176 -6.93 7.70 -0.21
N PHE A 177 -7.95 6.98 -0.68
CA PHE A 177 -7.94 5.52 -0.69
C PHE A 177 -6.90 4.95 -1.67
N MET A 178 -6.70 5.57 -2.84
CA MET A 178 -5.63 5.20 -3.77
C MET A 178 -4.24 5.39 -3.15
N LEU A 179 -4.02 6.53 -2.50
CA LEU A 179 -2.75 6.82 -1.84
C LEU A 179 -2.49 5.84 -0.67
N ALA A 180 -3.54 5.54 0.11
CA ALA A 180 -3.46 4.55 1.17
C ALA A 180 -3.10 3.17 0.61
N GLY A 181 -3.80 2.73 -0.44
CA GLY A 181 -3.52 1.46 -1.11
C GLY A 181 -2.10 1.38 -1.69
N ALA A 182 -1.61 2.45 -2.32
CA ALA A 182 -0.23 2.53 -2.80
C ALA A 182 0.81 2.40 -1.68
N LEU A 183 0.50 2.90 -0.48
CA LEU A 183 1.38 2.80 0.68
C LEU A 183 1.29 1.45 1.41
N TYR A 184 0.29 0.62 1.10
CA TYR A 184 0.19 -0.77 1.59
C TYR A 184 0.98 -1.73 0.70
N GLY A 185 1.14 -1.39 -0.60
CA GLY A 185 1.97 -2.12 -1.56
C GLY A 185 3.44 -1.82 -1.44
#